data_a458e3200236fa574926297447582335
#
_entry.id   a458e3200236fa574926297447582335
#
_cell.length_a   1.000
_cell.length_b   1.000
_cell.length_c   1.000
_cell.angle_alpha   90.00
_cell.angle_beta   90.00
_cell.angle_gamma   90.00
#
_symmetry.space_group_name_H-M   'P 1'
#
loop_
_entity.id
_entity.type
_entity.pdbx_description
1 polymer ?
#
loop_
_entity_poly.entity_id
_entity_poly.type
_entity_poly.pdbx_seq_one_letter_code
_entity_poly.pdbx_strand_id
1 'polypeptide(L)' 'MKAKIHVTLKPAVLDPQGKAVQHALGSLGFFGINEVRQGKFIEIDLNETDTAEAQKNVENMCKQLLANTVIEDYAIEITE' A
#
# COMPACT_ATOMS: atom_id res chain seq x y z
N MET A 1 14.19 -6.87 -12.77
CA MET A 1 13.79 -5.67 -12.01
C MET A 1 12.50 -5.96 -11.28
N LYS A 2 12.37 -5.49 -10.06
CA LYS A 2 11.17 -5.74 -9.24
C LYS A 2 10.57 -4.42 -8.79
N ALA A 3 9.26 -4.31 -8.90
CA ALA A 3 8.50 -3.18 -8.35
C ALA A 3 7.76 -3.63 -7.09
N LYS A 4 7.91 -2.86 -6.02
CA LYS A 4 7.21 -3.07 -4.75
C LYS A 4 6.28 -1.90 -4.53
N ILE A 5 4.99 -2.18 -4.39
CA ILE A 5 3.96 -1.15 -4.27
C ILE A 5 3.23 -1.33 -2.95
N HIS A 6 3.22 -0.28 -2.14
CA HIS A 6 2.40 -0.21 -0.94
C HIS A 6 1.17 0.63 -1.24
N VAL A 7 -0.01 0.09 -1.01
CA VAL A 7 -1.29 0.77 -1.22
C VAL A 7 -2.00 0.88 0.12
N THR A 8 -2.32 2.10 0.52
CA THR A 8 -2.98 2.37 1.80
C THR A 8 -4.15 3.33 1.59
N LEU A 9 -5.14 3.26 2.46
CA LEU A 9 -6.22 4.24 2.46
C LEU A 9 -5.68 5.63 2.82
N LYS A 10 -6.23 6.66 2.19
CA LYS A 10 -5.92 8.06 2.55
C LYS A 10 -6.25 8.31 4.01
N PRO A 11 -5.51 9.19 4.71
CA PRO A 11 -5.71 9.40 6.16
C PRO A 11 -7.14 9.75 6.55
N ALA A 12 -7.87 10.48 5.70
CA ALA A 12 -9.24 10.89 5.97
C ALA A 12 -10.27 9.79 5.75
N VAL A 13 -9.88 8.65 5.15
CA VAL A 13 -10.79 7.55 4.86
C VAL A 13 -10.80 6.57 6.03
N LEU A 14 -11.99 6.19 6.49
CA LEU A 14 -12.15 5.20 7.55
C LEU A 14 -11.60 3.84 7.10
N ASP A 15 -10.83 3.21 7.97
CA ASP A 15 -10.28 1.88 7.77
C ASP A 15 -10.92 0.89 8.76
N PRO A 16 -12.01 0.21 8.36
CA PRO A 16 -12.69 -0.72 9.28
C PRO A 16 -11.83 -1.92 9.65
N GLN A 17 -10.94 -2.38 8.76
CA GLN A 17 -10.02 -3.48 9.06
C GLN A 17 -8.95 -3.06 10.06
N GLY A 18 -8.39 -1.87 9.91
CA GLY A 18 -7.45 -1.32 10.87
C GLY A 18 -8.08 -1.13 12.24
N LYS A 19 -9.32 -0.66 12.30
CA LYS A 19 -10.08 -0.52 13.56
C LYS A 19 -10.29 -1.88 14.23
N ALA A 20 -10.66 -2.90 13.46
CA ALA A 20 -10.85 -4.26 13.98
C ALA A 20 -9.55 -4.83 14.56
N VAL A 21 -8.43 -4.64 13.87
CA VAL A 21 -7.11 -5.07 14.36
C VAL A 21 -6.75 -4.33 15.63
N GLN A 22 -6.96 -3.04 15.69
CA GLN A 22 -6.70 -2.22 16.88
C GLN A 22 -7.48 -2.73 18.08
N HIS A 23 -8.77 -3.00 17.89
CA HIS A 23 -9.64 -3.53 18.95
C HIS A 23 -9.16 -4.90 19.43
N ALA A 24 -8.83 -5.79 18.51
CA ALA A 24 -8.33 -7.13 18.82
C ALA A 24 -7.02 -7.08 19.62
N LEU A 25 -6.11 -6.19 19.24
CA LEU A 25 -4.84 -6.02 19.98
C LEU A 25 -5.08 -5.55 21.40
N GLY A 26 -6.01 -4.62 21.60
CA GLY A 26 -6.40 -4.19 22.94
C GLY A 26 -6.97 -5.32 23.78
N SER A 27 -7.80 -6.18 23.17
CA SER A 27 -8.36 -7.36 23.84
C SER A 27 -7.29 -8.38 24.24
N LEU A 28 -6.20 -8.43 23.52
CA LEU A 28 -5.06 -9.31 23.81
C LEU A 28 -4.09 -8.72 24.82
N GLY A 29 -4.34 -7.52 25.33
CA GLY A 29 -3.52 -6.89 26.35
C GLY A 29 -2.42 -5.97 25.81
N PHE A 30 -2.43 -5.65 24.53
CA PHE A 30 -1.49 -4.69 23.98
C PHE A 30 -2.04 -3.26 24.12
N PHE A 31 -1.34 -2.43 24.87
CA PHE A 31 -1.76 -1.07 25.17
C PHE A 31 -0.83 -0.05 24.51
N GLY A 32 -1.28 1.19 24.45
CA GLY A 32 -0.49 2.27 23.88
C GLY A 32 -0.57 2.36 22.36
N ILE A 33 -1.52 1.66 21.75
CA ILE A 33 -1.73 1.69 20.30
C ILE A 33 -2.69 2.83 19.98
N ASN A 34 -2.18 3.86 19.30
CA ASN A 34 -2.99 5.03 18.97
C ASN A 34 -3.83 4.82 17.71
N GLU A 35 -3.27 4.08 16.74
CA GLU A 35 -3.96 3.85 15.48
C GLU A 35 -3.38 2.63 14.77
N VAL A 36 -4.24 1.89 14.08
CA VAL A 36 -3.83 0.81 13.17
C VAL A 36 -4.41 1.11 11.80
N ARG A 37 -3.56 1.10 10.78
CA ARG A 37 -3.96 1.27 9.38
C ARG A 37 -3.51 0.04 8.62
N GLN A 38 -4.39 -0.51 7.80
CA GLN A 38 -4.10 -1.71 7.02
C GLN A 38 -4.06 -1.37 5.54
N GLY A 39 -3.18 -2.02 4.81
CA GLY A 39 -3.05 -1.78 3.38
C GLY A 39 -2.64 -3.04 2.65
N LYS A 40 -2.27 -2.87 1.37
CA LYS A 40 -1.83 -3.95 0.50
C LYS A 40 -0.37 -3.76 0.14
N PHE A 41 0.33 -4.88 -0.03
CA PHE A 41 1.67 -4.90 -0.59
C PHE A 41 1.65 -5.75 -1.85
N ILE A 42 2.12 -5.18 -2.97
CA ILE A 42 2.14 -5.82 -4.28
C ILE A 42 3.56 -5.85 -4.80
N GLU A 43 4.03 -7.02 -5.24
CA GLU A 43 5.32 -7.16 -5.91
C GLU A 43 5.09 -7.56 -7.36
N ILE A 44 5.79 -6.90 -8.27
CA ILE A 44 5.74 -7.20 -9.70
C ILE A 44 7.16 -7.41 -10.21
N ASP A 45 7.41 -8.56 -10.83
CA ASP A 45 8.68 -8.83 -11.50
C ASP A 45 8.57 -8.35 -12.95
N LEU A 46 9.45 -7.42 -13.33
CA LEU A 46 9.41 -6.75 -14.62
C LEU A 46 10.59 -7.19 -15.48
N ASN A 47 10.34 -7.32 -16.78
CA ASN A 47 11.40 -7.54 -17.78
C ASN A 47 12.08 -6.23 -18.19
N GLU A 48 11.70 -5.11 -17.60
CA GLU A 48 12.24 -3.80 -17.92
C GLU A 48 13.67 -3.66 -17.37
N THR A 49 14.52 -2.93 -18.08
CA THR A 49 15.90 -2.66 -17.70
C THR A 49 16.15 -1.18 -17.40
N ASP A 50 15.26 -0.29 -17.83
CA ASP A 50 15.34 1.15 -17.59
C ASP A 50 14.47 1.51 -16.38
N THR A 51 15.10 2.00 -15.31
CA THR A 51 14.43 2.36 -14.06
C THR A 51 13.37 3.45 -14.29
N ALA A 52 13.65 4.45 -15.12
CA ALA A 52 12.70 5.52 -15.39
C ALA A 52 11.45 5.00 -16.11
N GLU A 53 11.62 4.11 -17.09
CA GLU A 53 10.50 3.49 -17.79
C GLU A 53 9.72 2.56 -16.87
N ALA A 54 10.40 1.81 -16.01
CA ALA A 54 9.75 0.95 -15.02
C ALA A 54 8.88 1.77 -14.08
N GLN A 55 9.40 2.86 -13.54
CA GLN A 55 8.67 3.76 -12.64
C GLN A 55 7.41 4.30 -13.30
N LYS A 56 7.55 4.80 -14.54
CA LYS A 56 6.44 5.35 -15.31
C LYS A 56 5.35 4.31 -15.56
N ASN A 57 5.75 3.11 -15.97
CA ASN A 57 4.81 2.03 -16.28
C ASN A 57 4.08 1.56 -15.01
N VAL A 58 4.78 1.43 -13.89
CA VAL A 58 4.19 1.01 -12.63
C VAL A 58 3.23 2.08 -12.10
N GLU A 59 3.56 3.36 -12.25
CA GLU A 59 2.63 4.44 -11.90
C GLU A 59 1.32 4.33 -12.69
N ASN A 60 1.41 4.04 -13.98
CA ASN A 60 0.23 3.83 -14.80
C ASN A 60 -0.57 2.60 -14.36
N MET A 61 0.11 1.52 -13.99
CA MET A 61 -0.55 0.33 -13.45
C MET A 61 -1.32 0.66 -12.16
N CYS A 62 -0.73 1.44 -11.27
CA CYS A 62 -1.38 1.86 -10.04
C CYS A 62 -2.63 2.68 -10.32
N LYS A 63 -2.53 3.65 -11.22
CA LYS A 63 -3.65 4.53 -11.55
C LYS A 63 -4.80 3.80 -12.24
N GLN A 64 -4.49 2.78 -13.04
CA GLN A 64 -5.48 2.07 -13.84
C GLN A 64 -6.10 0.88 -13.12
N LEU A 65 -5.36 0.22 -12.22
CA LEU A 65 -5.80 -1.04 -11.65
C LEU A 65 -5.44 -1.24 -10.19
N LEU A 66 -4.17 -0.99 -9.80
CA LEU A 66 -3.65 -1.46 -8.52
C LEU A 66 -4.15 -0.66 -7.32
N ALA A 67 -4.49 0.60 -7.53
CA ALA A 67 -4.98 1.48 -6.47
C ALA A 67 -6.23 2.22 -6.93
N ASN A 68 -7.16 2.42 -5.99
CA ASN A 68 -8.29 3.32 -6.20
C ASN A 68 -7.86 4.71 -5.74
N THR A 69 -7.44 5.56 -6.67
CA THR A 69 -6.84 6.85 -6.35
C THR A 69 -7.80 7.86 -5.72
N VAL A 70 -9.10 7.56 -5.71
CA VAL A 70 -10.09 8.39 -5.00
C VAL A 70 -9.92 8.25 -3.49
N ILE A 71 -9.68 7.03 -3.01
CA ILE A 71 -9.64 6.72 -1.58
C ILE A 71 -8.29 6.16 -1.10
N GLU A 72 -7.36 5.84 -2.01
CA GLU A 72 -6.09 5.20 -1.67
C GLU A 72 -4.91 6.03 -2.14
N ASP A 73 -3.83 5.96 -1.36
CA ASP A 73 -2.50 6.42 -1.75
C ASP A 73 -1.64 5.21 -2.08
N TYR A 74 -0.60 5.41 -2.87
CA TYR A 74 0.34 4.35 -3.16
C TYR A 74 1.78 4.88 -3.15
N ALA A 75 2.71 3.99 -2.83
CA ALA A 75 4.15 4.26 -2.88
C ALA A 75 4.83 3.15 -3.66
N ILE A 76 5.74 3.53 -4.54
CA ILE A 76 6.43 2.60 -5.44
C ILE A 76 7.92 2.60 -5.12
N GLU A 77 8.50 1.39 -5.00
CA GLU A 77 9.93 1.19 -4.88
C GLU A 77 10.38 0.26 -6.00
N ILE A 78 11.35 0.69 -6.81
CA ILE A 78 11.92 -0.12 -7.87
C ILE A 78 13.28 -0.65 -7.40
N THR A 79 13.45 -1.97 -7.47
CA THR A 79 14.72 -2.63 -7.12
C THR A 79 15.18 -3.51 -8.28
N GLU A 80 16.46 -3.74 -8.35
CA GLU A 80 17.04 -4.60 -9.38
C GLU A 80 17.11 -6.08 -8.99
#